data_f1c75d4e1b68cedcae71d780d5dcf5c0
#
_entry.id   f1c75d4e1b68cedcae71d780d5dcf5c0
#
_cell.length_a   1.000
_cell.length_b   1.000
_cell.length_c   1.000
_cell.angle_alpha   90.00
_cell.angle_beta   90.00
_cell.angle_gamma   90.00
#
_symmetry.space_group_name_H-M   'P 1'
#
loop_
_entity.id
_entity.type
_entity.pdbx_description
1 polymer ?
#
loop_
_entity_poly.entity_id
_entity_poly.type
_entity_poly.pdbx_seq_one_letter_code
_entity_poly.pdbx_strand_id
1 'polypeptide(L)'
;MKKGFNLIEVMVAMIILSIALTALYLTFSSSRKNANEIMEAHQINDEVDRTMQKLIEDVREANYIDEYCPPTLTKAELASHLTSSPENFLLFTKINYDFSKEPKDLPDGTYNYTQLKVHYYVEKEDESDPNSNWVLIRKTTPFNNKRQQLDSEIREYEVLKGLSECIFYRLYDPDSSRSGNLYIKLKIARRDREEKSLSTYENEILISVKERGAPPD
;
A
#
# COMPACT_ATOMS: atom_id res chain seq x y z
N MET A 1 -63.93 42.23 -5.09
CA MET A 1 -63.37 42.09 -6.43
C MET A 1 -62.17 41.13 -6.35
N LYS A 2 -62.28 39.92 -6.91
CA LYS A 2 -61.15 39.00 -7.02
C LYS A 2 -60.30 39.44 -8.20
N LYS A 3 -59.10 40.01 -7.91
CA LYS A 3 -58.15 40.30 -8.98
C LYS A 3 -57.63 38.98 -9.51
N GLY A 4 -57.99 38.67 -10.76
CA GLY A 4 -57.41 37.52 -11.46
C GLY A 4 -55.91 37.78 -11.74
N PHE A 5 -55.11 36.75 -11.69
CA PHE A 5 -53.70 36.82 -12.07
C PHE A 5 -53.57 37.22 -13.56
N ASN A 6 -52.74 38.19 -13.83
CA ASN A 6 -52.47 38.61 -15.20
C ASN A 6 -51.55 37.57 -15.86
N LEU A 7 -51.80 37.21 -17.12
CA LEU A 7 -50.99 36.25 -17.87
C LEU A 7 -49.47 36.57 -17.82
N ILE A 8 -49.15 37.86 -17.85
CA ILE A 8 -47.77 38.34 -17.75
C ILE A 8 -47.12 38.00 -16.39
N GLU A 9 -47.85 38.12 -15.28
CA GLU A 9 -47.37 37.79 -13.94
C GLU A 9 -47.03 36.28 -13.84
N VAL A 10 -47.87 35.41 -14.44
CA VAL A 10 -47.62 33.97 -14.48
C VAL A 10 -46.39 33.67 -15.33
N MET A 11 -46.21 34.30 -16.48
CA MET A 11 -45.03 34.09 -17.32
C MET A 11 -43.73 34.53 -16.62
N VAL A 12 -43.75 35.68 -15.98
CA VAL A 12 -42.57 36.18 -15.23
C VAL A 12 -42.25 35.24 -14.07
N ALA A 13 -43.25 34.78 -13.32
CA ALA A 13 -43.06 33.83 -12.24
C ALA A 13 -42.46 32.51 -12.71
N MET A 14 -42.89 31.99 -13.88
CA MET A 14 -42.34 30.78 -14.46
C MET A 14 -40.87 30.95 -14.91
N ILE A 15 -40.53 32.09 -15.47
CA ILE A 15 -39.12 32.39 -15.84
C ILE A 15 -38.24 32.43 -14.59
N ILE A 16 -38.65 33.13 -13.57
CA ILE A 16 -37.88 33.22 -12.29
C ILE A 16 -37.73 31.83 -11.68
N LEU A 17 -38.82 31.04 -11.66
CA LEU A 17 -38.77 29.68 -11.14
C LEU A 17 -37.82 28.78 -11.94
N SER A 18 -37.80 28.88 -13.25
CA SER A 18 -36.89 28.12 -14.13
C SER A 18 -35.44 28.46 -13.86
N ILE A 19 -35.11 29.75 -13.66
CA ILE A 19 -33.74 30.19 -13.33
C ILE A 19 -33.34 29.67 -11.95
N ALA A 20 -34.24 29.76 -10.97
CA ALA A 20 -33.97 29.25 -9.61
C ALA A 20 -33.76 27.72 -9.59
N LEU A 21 -34.58 26.96 -10.31
CA LEU A 21 -34.44 25.51 -10.44
C LEU A 21 -33.13 25.13 -11.16
N THR A 22 -32.74 25.83 -12.19
CA THR A 22 -31.49 25.63 -12.90
C THR A 22 -30.29 25.89 -11.98
N ALA A 23 -30.30 26.99 -11.21
CA ALA A 23 -29.24 27.31 -10.26
C ALA A 23 -29.13 26.25 -9.16
N LEU A 24 -30.26 25.81 -8.62
CA LEU A 24 -30.31 24.70 -7.62
C LEU A 24 -29.76 23.40 -8.20
N TYR A 25 -30.12 23.04 -9.41
CA TYR A 25 -29.62 21.84 -10.07
C TYR A 25 -28.11 21.89 -10.27
N LEU A 26 -27.56 23.00 -10.76
CA LEU A 26 -26.12 23.19 -10.95
C LEU A 26 -25.37 23.12 -9.63
N THR A 27 -25.88 23.75 -8.58
CA THR A 27 -25.27 23.70 -7.23
C THR A 27 -25.30 22.27 -6.68
N PHE A 28 -26.42 21.57 -6.80
CA PHE A 28 -26.55 20.19 -6.33
C PHE A 28 -25.64 19.24 -7.10
N SER A 29 -25.56 19.38 -8.43
CA SER A 29 -24.70 18.58 -9.29
C SER A 29 -23.21 18.78 -8.93
N SER A 30 -22.79 20.04 -8.74
CA SER A 30 -21.42 20.36 -8.31
C SER A 30 -21.11 19.80 -6.92
N SER A 31 -22.03 19.97 -5.95
CA SER A 31 -21.85 19.44 -4.60
C SER A 31 -21.74 17.91 -4.59
N ARG A 32 -22.53 17.21 -5.42
CA ARG A 32 -22.46 15.75 -5.57
C ARG A 32 -21.14 15.29 -6.18
N LYS A 33 -20.63 16.02 -7.18
CA LYS A 33 -19.32 15.74 -7.80
C LYS A 33 -18.21 15.87 -6.75
N ASN A 34 -18.17 16.98 -6.02
CA ASN A 34 -17.17 17.22 -4.97
C ASN A 34 -17.25 16.16 -3.85
N ALA A 35 -18.47 15.77 -3.43
CA ALA A 35 -18.64 14.74 -2.42
C ALA A 35 -18.09 13.38 -2.88
N ASN A 36 -18.32 13.00 -4.14
CA ASN A 36 -17.78 11.75 -4.69
C ASN A 36 -16.24 11.78 -4.76
N GLU A 37 -15.64 12.89 -5.17
CA GLU A 37 -14.18 13.06 -5.21
C GLU A 37 -13.56 12.94 -3.81
N ILE A 38 -14.19 13.55 -2.81
CA ILE A 38 -13.74 13.44 -1.41
C ILE A 38 -13.85 11.99 -0.92
N MET A 39 -14.97 11.30 -1.21
CA MET A 39 -15.15 9.91 -0.81
C MET A 39 -14.11 8.99 -1.46
N GLU A 40 -13.84 9.16 -2.74
CA GLU A 40 -12.81 8.38 -3.45
C GLU A 40 -11.41 8.64 -2.86
N ALA A 41 -11.11 9.90 -2.53
CA ALA A 41 -9.85 10.27 -1.87
C ALA A 41 -9.69 9.58 -0.51
N HIS A 42 -10.76 9.57 0.31
CA HIS A 42 -10.74 8.87 1.59
C HIS A 42 -10.57 7.35 1.44
N GLN A 43 -11.23 6.75 0.46
CA GLN A 43 -11.07 5.31 0.20
C GLN A 43 -9.63 4.94 -0.16
N ILE A 44 -8.97 5.74 -1.00
CA ILE A 44 -7.57 5.52 -1.37
C ILE A 44 -6.66 5.67 -0.15
N ASN A 45 -6.84 6.71 0.66
CA ASN A 45 -6.06 6.90 1.87
C ASN A 45 -6.23 5.73 2.84
N ASP A 46 -7.45 5.28 3.07
CA ASP A 46 -7.74 4.14 3.94
C ASP A 46 -7.07 2.86 3.42
N GLU A 47 -7.03 2.65 2.11
CA GLU A 47 -6.40 1.49 1.49
C GLU A 47 -4.87 1.53 1.63
N VAL A 48 -4.26 2.70 1.39
CA VAL A 48 -2.82 2.92 1.61
C VAL A 48 -2.46 2.71 3.08
N ASP A 49 -3.22 3.28 4.00
CA ASP A 49 -2.96 3.19 5.43
C ASP A 49 -3.09 1.74 5.93
N ARG A 50 -4.11 1.00 5.49
CA ARG A 50 -4.24 -0.44 5.81
C ARG A 50 -3.08 -1.26 5.26
N THR A 51 -2.66 -0.97 4.03
CA THR A 51 -1.52 -1.63 3.41
C THR A 51 -0.23 -1.35 4.17
N MET A 52 -0.03 -0.09 4.56
CA MET A 52 1.12 0.32 5.36
C MET A 52 1.13 -0.33 6.74
N GLN A 53 -0.01 -0.36 7.42
CA GLN A 53 -0.15 -1.05 8.71
C GLN A 53 0.21 -2.54 8.58
N LYS A 54 -0.28 -3.19 7.53
CA LYS A 54 0.03 -4.60 7.27
C LYS A 54 1.52 -4.85 7.01
N LEU A 55 2.15 -3.98 6.22
CA LEU A 55 3.59 -4.01 5.99
C LEU A 55 4.37 -3.85 7.31
N ILE A 56 3.98 -2.88 8.15
CA ILE A 56 4.61 -2.63 9.44
C ILE A 56 4.48 -3.85 10.36
N GLU A 57 3.29 -4.43 10.45
CA GLU A 57 3.05 -5.64 11.24
C GLU A 57 3.93 -6.79 10.76
N ASP A 58 3.93 -7.04 9.45
CA ASP A 58 4.70 -8.10 8.84
C ASP A 58 6.21 -7.92 9.10
N VAL A 59 6.73 -6.70 8.97
CA VAL A 59 8.14 -6.39 9.25
C VAL A 59 8.48 -6.50 10.74
N ARG A 60 7.58 -6.08 11.62
CA ARG A 60 7.78 -6.20 13.09
C ARG A 60 7.82 -7.65 13.56
N GLU A 61 7.09 -8.52 12.89
CA GLU A 61 7.07 -9.95 13.17
C GLU A 61 8.24 -10.69 12.49
N ALA A 62 9.00 -10.03 11.62
CA ALA A 62 10.14 -10.62 10.95
C ALA A 62 11.23 -11.00 11.96
N ASN A 63 11.75 -12.22 11.83
CA ASN A 63 12.92 -12.67 12.58
C ASN A 63 14.21 -12.25 11.89
N TYR A 64 14.17 -12.25 10.55
CA TYR A 64 15.31 -11.93 9.72
C TYR A 64 14.83 -11.23 8.43
N ILE A 65 15.52 -10.17 8.02
CA ILE A 65 15.33 -9.50 6.74
C ILE A 65 16.54 -9.82 5.86
N ASP A 66 16.28 -10.20 4.62
CA ASP A 66 17.33 -10.56 3.68
C ASP A 66 18.38 -9.45 3.55
N GLU A 67 19.66 -9.79 3.55
CA GLU A 67 20.76 -8.80 3.54
C GLU A 67 20.80 -7.96 2.27
N TYR A 68 20.34 -8.52 1.17
CA TYR A 68 20.42 -7.90 -0.16
C TYR A 68 19.11 -7.26 -0.60
N CYS A 69 18.01 -7.57 0.07
CA CYS A 69 16.67 -7.16 -0.35
C CYS A 69 15.84 -6.64 0.83
N PRO A 70 15.60 -5.35 0.96
CA PRO A 70 15.91 -4.28 0.00
C PRO A 70 17.36 -3.81 0.07
N PRO A 71 17.86 -3.13 -0.97
CA PRO A 71 19.22 -2.63 -1.03
C PRO A 71 19.50 -1.63 0.10
N THR A 72 20.74 -1.63 0.59
CA THR A 72 21.21 -0.65 1.58
C THR A 72 21.75 0.57 0.87
N LEU A 73 21.22 1.74 1.19
CA LEU A 73 21.59 3.02 0.58
C LEU A 73 22.08 3.99 1.64
N THR A 74 23.04 4.81 1.26
CA THR A 74 23.44 5.99 2.04
C THR A 74 22.47 7.14 1.77
N LYS A 75 22.43 8.14 2.66
CA LYS A 75 21.62 9.34 2.44
C LYS A 75 21.94 10.08 1.13
N ALA A 76 23.19 9.99 0.67
CA ALA A 76 23.64 10.62 -0.58
C ALA A 76 23.10 9.87 -1.82
N GLU A 77 23.06 8.55 -1.74
CA GLU A 77 22.56 7.70 -2.85
C GLU A 77 21.03 7.73 -2.96
N LEU A 78 20.36 8.06 -1.85
CA LEU A 78 18.91 8.09 -1.76
C LEU A 78 18.25 8.94 -2.86
N ALA A 79 18.78 10.12 -3.12
CA ALA A 79 18.23 11.04 -4.10
C ALA A 79 18.29 10.51 -5.55
N SER A 80 19.22 9.60 -5.84
CA SER A 80 19.41 9.01 -7.18
C SER A 80 18.68 7.68 -7.39
N HIS A 81 18.22 7.02 -6.32
CA HIS A 81 17.61 5.69 -6.36
C HIS A 81 16.09 5.66 -6.10
N LEU A 82 15.45 6.83 -6.07
CA LEU A 82 14.02 6.96 -5.78
C LEU A 82 13.13 6.59 -6.98
N THR A 83 13.35 5.45 -7.61
CA THR A 83 12.49 4.96 -8.68
C THR A 83 11.99 3.56 -8.36
N SER A 84 10.69 3.34 -8.60
CA SER A 84 10.10 2.01 -8.53
C SER A 84 10.75 1.09 -9.57
N SER A 85 11.19 -0.08 -9.15
CA SER A 85 11.80 -1.08 -10.00
C SER A 85 11.34 -2.46 -9.56
N PRO A 86 11.13 -3.42 -10.48
CA PRO A 86 10.89 -4.83 -10.11
C PRO A 86 12.02 -5.44 -9.28
N GLU A 87 13.24 -4.88 -9.39
CA GLU A 87 14.40 -5.30 -8.58
C GLU A 87 14.36 -4.76 -7.15
N ASN A 88 13.47 -3.80 -6.87
CA ASN A 88 13.30 -3.22 -5.56
C ASN A 88 12.19 -3.93 -4.81
N PHE A 89 12.54 -4.93 -4.02
CA PHE A 89 11.61 -5.74 -3.27
C PHE A 89 12.04 -5.88 -1.81
N LEU A 90 11.11 -6.30 -0.97
CA LEU A 90 11.33 -6.57 0.44
C LEU A 90 11.15 -8.06 0.70
N LEU A 91 12.20 -8.72 1.18
CA LEU A 91 12.19 -10.12 1.53
C LEU A 91 12.57 -10.33 2.99
N PHE A 92 11.74 -11.04 3.73
CA PHE A 92 12.02 -11.37 5.11
C PHE A 92 11.43 -12.73 5.51
N THR A 93 11.92 -13.26 6.61
CA THR A 93 11.49 -14.55 7.14
C THR A 93 10.85 -14.37 8.51
N LYS A 94 9.69 -14.99 8.70
CA LYS A 94 9.03 -15.18 9.98
C LYS A 94 9.19 -16.63 10.42
N ILE A 95 9.37 -16.84 11.72
CA ILE A 95 9.45 -18.18 12.30
C ILE A 95 8.27 -18.37 13.24
N ASN A 96 7.43 -19.33 12.92
CA ASN A 96 6.30 -19.71 13.76
C ASN A 96 6.64 -21.03 14.46
N TYR A 97 6.79 -20.97 15.77
CA TYR A 97 7.02 -22.15 16.60
C TYR A 97 5.69 -22.85 16.93
N ASP A 98 5.69 -24.17 16.82
CA ASP A 98 4.59 -25.01 17.28
C ASP A 98 4.81 -25.40 18.75
N PHE A 99 4.10 -24.73 19.63
CA PHE A 99 4.12 -25.02 21.09
C PHE A 99 3.10 -26.06 21.51
N SER A 100 2.44 -26.75 20.58
CA SER A 100 1.46 -27.79 20.91
C SER A 100 2.09 -29.01 21.59
N LYS A 101 3.42 -29.21 21.41
CA LYS A 101 4.21 -30.28 22.05
C LYS A 101 5.39 -29.68 22.79
N GLU A 102 5.70 -30.26 23.95
CA GLU A 102 6.91 -29.87 24.67
C GLU A 102 8.18 -30.39 23.96
N PRO A 103 9.35 -29.69 24.06
CA PRO A 103 10.59 -30.15 23.44
C PRO A 103 11.03 -31.55 23.80
N LYS A 104 10.74 -31.98 25.05
CA LYS A 104 11.04 -33.34 25.53
C LYS A 104 10.31 -34.45 24.77
N ASP A 105 9.18 -34.13 24.14
CA ASP A 105 8.35 -35.05 23.37
C ASP A 105 8.73 -35.08 21.89
N LEU A 106 9.73 -34.31 21.50
CA LEU A 106 10.22 -34.20 20.11
C LEU A 106 11.59 -34.93 19.98
N PRO A 107 11.84 -35.59 18.84
CA PRO A 107 13.06 -36.38 18.63
C PRO A 107 14.34 -35.61 18.85
N ASP A 108 14.33 -34.30 18.49
CA ASP A 108 15.51 -33.42 18.51
C ASP A 108 15.58 -32.55 19.76
N GLY A 109 14.62 -32.67 20.69
CA GLY A 109 14.55 -31.85 21.91
C GLY A 109 14.27 -30.35 21.63
N THR A 110 13.83 -30.02 20.45
CA THR A 110 13.54 -28.64 20.00
C THR A 110 12.09 -28.52 19.54
N TYR A 111 11.50 -27.33 19.66
CA TYR A 111 10.17 -27.08 19.10
C TYR A 111 10.15 -27.23 17.59
N ASN A 112 9.07 -27.82 17.07
CA ASN A 112 8.78 -27.73 15.66
C ASN A 112 8.52 -26.26 15.28
N TYR A 113 8.99 -25.88 14.11
CA TYR A 113 8.73 -24.55 13.59
C TYR A 113 8.44 -24.59 12.09
N THR A 114 7.72 -23.60 11.63
CA THR A 114 7.49 -23.33 10.22
C THR A 114 8.12 -21.99 9.91
N GLN A 115 8.97 -21.95 8.89
CA GLN A 115 9.49 -20.71 8.36
C GLN A 115 8.55 -20.20 7.26
N LEU A 116 8.18 -18.93 7.33
CA LEU A 116 7.38 -18.26 6.33
C LEU A 116 8.23 -17.17 5.68
N LYS A 117 8.66 -17.39 4.44
CA LYS A 117 9.26 -16.31 3.64
C LYS A 117 8.15 -15.43 3.12
N VAL A 118 8.26 -14.14 3.38
CA VAL A 118 7.33 -13.11 2.92
C VAL A 118 8.08 -12.21 1.94
N HIS A 119 7.55 -12.10 0.75
CA HIS A 119 8.11 -11.34 -0.34
C HIS A 119 7.10 -10.27 -0.78
N TYR A 120 7.47 -9.01 -0.66
CA TYR A 120 6.75 -7.88 -1.23
C TYR A 120 7.52 -7.36 -2.43
N TYR A 121 6.88 -7.28 -3.57
CA TYR A 121 7.46 -6.83 -4.82
C TYR A 121 6.41 -6.12 -5.66
N VAL A 122 6.85 -5.43 -6.70
CA VAL A 122 5.97 -4.68 -7.59
C VAL A 122 6.02 -5.23 -9.01
N GLU A 123 4.87 -5.24 -9.65
CA GLU A 123 4.72 -5.55 -11.07
C GLU A 123 3.95 -4.42 -11.76
N LYS A 124 4.12 -4.29 -13.05
CA LYS A 124 3.33 -3.35 -13.85
C LYS A 124 1.90 -3.85 -14.00
N GLU A 125 0.90 -2.96 -13.86
CA GLU A 125 -0.51 -3.29 -14.16
C GLU A 125 -0.69 -3.70 -15.62
N ASP A 126 0.04 -3.05 -16.53
CA ASP A 126 0.11 -3.37 -17.95
C ASP A 126 1.56 -3.33 -18.39
N GLU A 127 2.11 -4.52 -18.67
CA GLU A 127 3.50 -4.67 -19.13
C GLU A 127 3.75 -4.01 -20.50
N SER A 128 2.70 -3.83 -21.31
CA SER A 128 2.79 -3.24 -22.64
C SER A 128 2.88 -1.71 -22.61
N ASP A 129 2.44 -1.07 -21.49
CA ASP A 129 2.49 0.37 -21.30
C ASP A 129 3.62 0.77 -20.32
N PRO A 130 4.70 1.40 -20.79
CA PRO A 130 5.80 1.86 -19.93
C PRO A 130 5.35 2.88 -18.86
N ASN A 131 4.23 3.57 -19.07
CA ASN A 131 3.66 4.53 -18.13
C ASN A 131 2.59 3.92 -17.21
N SER A 132 2.34 2.61 -17.32
CA SER A 132 1.41 1.92 -16.46
C SER A 132 1.80 2.05 -14.99
N ASN A 133 0.81 2.09 -14.13
CA ASN A 133 0.98 2.06 -12.68
C ASN A 133 1.58 0.72 -12.23
N TRP A 134 1.99 0.69 -10.97
CA TRP A 134 2.51 -0.51 -10.32
C TRP A 134 1.45 -1.14 -9.40
N VAL A 135 1.54 -2.45 -9.27
CA VAL A 135 0.78 -3.24 -8.30
C VAL A 135 1.75 -3.77 -7.26
N LEU A 136 1.46 -3.57 -6.00
CA LEU A 136 2.18 -4.20 -4.90
C LEU A 136 1.62 -5.59 -4.67
N ILE A 137 2.49 -6.59 -4.76
CA ILE A 137 2.16 -8.01 -4.58
C ILE A 137 2.83 -8.52 -3.31
N ARG A 138 2.10 -9.32 -2.56
CA ARG A 138 2.60 -10.05 -1.40
C ARG A 138 2.55 -11.54 -1.67
N LYS A 139 3.71 -12.17 -1.62
CA LYS A 139 3.87 -13.63 -1.76
C LYS A 139 4.37 -14.22 -0.44
N THR A 140 3.75 -15.30 -0.01
CA THR A 140 4.17 -16.05 1.16
C THR A 140 4.52 -17.47 0.76
N THR A 141 5.71 -17.90 1.16
CA THR A 141 6.21 -19.25 0.87
C THR A 141 6.58 -19.93 2.18
N PRO A 142 5.79 -20.90 2.65
CA PRO A 142 6.08 -21.63 3.86
C PRO A 142 7.13 -22.73 3.62
N PHE A 143 7.99 -22.94 4.63
CA PHE A 143 8.98 -24.00 4.70
C PHE A 143 8.81 -24.76 6.01
N ASN A 144 8.94 -26.07 5.95
CA ASN A 144 8.96 -26.87 7.17
C ASN A 144 10.32 -26.77 7.91
N ASN A 145 10.43 -27.38 9.08
CA ASN A 145 11.66 -27.43 9.89
C ASN A 145 12.85 -28.10 9.16
N LYS A 146 12.60 -28.87 8.09
CA LYS A 146 13.62 -29.47 7.23
C LYS A 146 13.99 -28.58 6.04
N ARG A 147 13.54 -27.31 6.03
CA ARG A 147 13.75 -26.32 4.95
C ARG A 147 13.16 -26.75 3.60
N GLN A 148 12.19 -27.65 3.60
CA GLN A 148 11.48 -28.04 2.39
C GLN A 148 10.30 -27.08 2.18
N GLN A 149 10.18 -26.56 0.97
CA GLN A 149 9.09 -25.69 0.57
C GLN A 149 7.78 -26.48 0.52
N LEU A 150 6.72 -25.85 1.03
CA LEU A 150 5.37 -26.41 1.01
C LEU A 150 4.58 -25.76 -0.13
N ASP A 151 4.74 -26.27 -1.35
CA ASP A 151 4.20 -25.66 -2.58
C ASP A 151 2.67 -25.49 -2.54
N SER A 152 1.95 -26.39 -1.90
CA SER A 152 0.49 -26.33 -1.79
C SER A 152 -0.02 -25.19 -0.91
N GLU A 153 0.85 -24.55 -0.13
CA GLU A 153 0.52 -23.48 0.81
C GLU A 153 1.06 -22.12 0.38
N ILE A 154 1.68 -22.03 -0.80
CA ILE A 154 2.11 -20.75 -1.35
C ILE A 154 0.88 -19.89 -1.61
N ARG A 155 0.92 -18.67 -1.11
CA ARG A 155 -0.13 -17.67 -1.35
C ARG A 155 0.47 -16.42 -1.94
N GLU A 156 -0.16 -15.94 -2.99
CA GLU A 156 0.21 -14.73 -3.67
C GLU A 156 -1.05 -13.91 -3.92
N TYR A 157 -1.04 -12.64 -3.58
CA TYR A 157 -2.16 -11.75 -3.78
C TYR A 157 -1.73 -10.30 -3.93
N GLU A 158 -2.49 -9.58 -4.70
CA GLU A 158 -2.35 -8.16 -4.88
C GLU A 158 -2.76 -7.44 -3.59
N VAL A 159 -1.91 -6.54 -3.11
CA VAL A 159 -2.12 -5.80 -1.87
C VAL A 159 -2.62 -4.39 -2.15
N LEU A 160 -2.05 -3.73 -3.16
CA LEU A 160 -2.38 -2.36 -3.51
C LEU A 160 -2.12 -2.13 -5.00
N LYS A 161 -3.08 -1.49 -5.68
CA LYS A 161 -3.01 -1.12 -7.10
C LYS A 161 -2.86 0.38 -7.31
N GLY A 162 -2.54 0.76 -8.53
CA GLY A 162 -2.51 2.16 -8.94
C GLY A 162 -1.33 2.95 -8.36
N LEU A 163 -0.25 2.26 -7.96
CA LEU A 163 0.93 2.91 -7.42
C LEU A 163 1.70 3.60 -8.54
N SER A 164 1.98 4.88 -8.36
CA SER A 164 2.96 5.59 -9.18
C SER A 164 4.38 5.34 -8.72
N GLU A 165 4.54 5.03 -7.44
CA GLU A 165 5.84 4.77 -6.83
C GLU A 165 5.68 3.81 -5.64
N CYS A 166 6.56 2.80 -5.58
CA CYS A 166 6.71 1.91 -4.44
C CYS A 166 8.19 1.61 -4.26
N ILE A 167 8.75 1.98 -3.12
CA ILE A 167 10.19 1.89 -2.88
C ILE A 167 10.44 1.28 -1.52
N PHE A 168 11.36 0.32 -1.50
CA PHE A 168 11.92 -0.28 -0.30
C PHE A 168 13.42 -0.08 -0.30
N TYR A 169 13.99 0.38 0.82
CA TYR A 169 15.45 0.43 0.99
C TYR A 169 15.82 0.45 2.47
N ARG A 170 17.08 0.14 2.76
CA ARG A 170 17.65 0.28 4.09
C ARG A 170 18.54 1.53 4.12
N LEU A 171 18.40 2.33 5.17
CA LEU A 171 19.34 3.41 5.43
C LEU A 171 20.54 2.84 6.19
N TYR A 172 21.71 2.99 5.59
CA TYR A 172 22.96 2.71 6.29
C TYR A 172 23.18 3.75 7.40
N ASP A 173 23.32 3.25 8.61
CA ASP A 173 23.72 4.05 9.77
C ASP A 173 25.15 3.65 10.16
N PRO A 174 26.14 4.52 9.91
CA PRO A 174 27.55 4.22 10.22
C PRO A 174 27.82 4.04 11.73
N ASP A 175 26.93 4.56 12.57
CA ASP A 175 27.08 4.48 14.04
C ASP A 175 26.40 3.23 14.63
N SER A 176 25.59 2.53 13.85
CA SER A 176 24.97 1.28 14.28
C SER A 176 25.65 0.09 13.60
N SER A 177 26.25 -0.78 14.40
CA SER A 177 26.85 -2.04 13.93
C SER A 177 25.81 -3.07 13.46
N ARG A 178 24.53 -2.74 13.41
CA ARG A 178 23.43 -3.64 13.06
C ARG A 178 22.37 -2.92 12.23
N SER A 179 21.97 -3.57 11.14
CA SER A 179 20.81 -3.34 10.28
C SER A 179 20.21 -1.93 10.33
N GLY A 180 20.44 -1.18 9.27
CA GLY A 180 19.85 0.14 9.09
C GLY A 180 18.32 0.14 9.15
N ASN A 181 17.75 1.30 9.38
CA ASN A 181 16.31 1.48 9.37
C ASN A 181 15.74 1.14 7.98
N LEU A 182 14.68 0.35 7.96
CA LEU A 182 13.93 0.06 6.75
C LEU A 182 13.04 1.25 6.40
N TYR A 183 13.16 1.74 5.19
CA TYR A 183 12.32 2.79 4.65
C TYR A 183 11.37 2.21 3.61
N ILE A 184 10.12 2.57 3.71
CA ILE A 184 9.05 2.17 2.81
C ILE A 184 8.31 3.42 2.34
N LYS A 185 8.21 3.60 1.03
CA LYS A 185 7.47 4.69 0.41
C LYS A 185 6.44 4.12 -0.55
N LEU A 186 5.19 4.47 -0.34
CA LEU A 186 4.07 4.17 -1.23
C LEU A 186 3.48 5.50 -1.73
N LYS A 187 3.32 5.61 -3.03
CA LYS A 187 2.74 6.78 -3.66
C LYS A 187 1.71 6.38 -4.71
N ILE A 188 0.51 6.90 -4.57
CA ILE A 188 -0.54 6.77 -5.56
C ILE A 188 -0.71 8.13 -6.23
N ALA A 189 -0.58 8.16 -7.56
CA ALA A 189 -0.88 9.34 -8.37
C ALA A 189 -2.14 9.05 -9.18
N ARG A 190 -3.21 9.77 -8.88
CA ARG A 190 -4.45 9.66 -9.63
C ARG A 190 -4.61 10.87 -10.55
N ARG A 191 -4.79 10.62 -11.84
CA ARG A 191 -5.26 11.65 -12.75
C ARG A 191 -6.75 11.84 -12.56
N ASP A 192 -7.16 13.07 -12.27
CA ASP A 192 -8.57 13.44 -12.33
C ASP A 192 -9.10 13.19 -13.75
N ARG A 193 -10.31 12.63 -13.86
CA ARG A 193 -10.97 12.33 -15.15
C ARG A 193 -11.08 13.54 -16.09
N GLU A 194 -10.95 14.75 -15.56
CA GLU A 194 -11.00 16.01 -16.32
C GLU A 194 -9.62 16.63 -16.61
N GLU A 195 -8.51 15.87 -16.47
CA GLU A 195 -7.13 16.28 -16.77
C GLU A 195 -6.60 17.53 -16.05
N LYS A 196 -7.29 18.07 -15.06
CA LYS A 196 -6.96 19.37 -14.47
C LYS A 196 -6.15 19.32 -13.18
N SER A 197 -6.16 18.24 -12.44
CA SER A 197 -5.33 18.11 -11.25
C SER A 197 -4.84 16.68 -11.05
N LEU A 198 -3.57 16.56 -10.69
CA LEU A 198 -2.97 15.32 -10.26
C LEU A 198 -3.08 15.25 -8.73
N SER A 199 -4.02 14.47 -8.22
CA SER A 199 -4.08 14.20 -6.79
C SER A 199 -3.05 13.13 -6.45
N THR A 200 -2.07 13.50 -5.63
CA THR A 200 -1.00 12.60 -5.22
C THR A 200 -1.18 12.27 -3.75
N TYR A 201 -1.29 10.99 -3.43
CA TYR A 201 -1.28 10.47 -2.07
C TYR A 201 0.06 9.82 -1.82
N GLU A 202 0.77 10.28 -0.83
CA GLU A 202 2.12 9.82 -0.50
C GLU A 202 2.16 9.45 0.99
N ASN A 203 2.58 8.24 1.28
CA ASN A 203 2.82 7.77 2.63
C ASN A 203 4.24 7.22 2.72
N GLU A 204 5.02 7.78 3.65
CA GLU A 204 6.40 7.40 3.89
C GLU A 204 6.55 6.94 5.34
N ILE A 205 7.17 5.80 5.53
CA ILE A 205 7.44 5.26 6.87
C ILE A 205 8.88 4.83 6.98
N LEU A 206 9.48 5.22 8.10
CA LEU A 206 10.77 4.72 8.54
C LEU A 206 10.54 3.75 9.70
N ILE A 207 10.88 2.48 9.50
CA ILE A 207 10.74 1.44 10.51
C ILE A 207 12.11 1.09 11.05
N SER A 208 12.33 1.26 12.36
CA SER A 208 13.50 0.70 13.03
C SER A 208 13.30 -0.80 13.20
N VAL A 209 14.09 -1.58 12.49
CA VAL A 209 14.02 -3.04 12.55
C VAL A 209 15.12 -3.53 13.47
N LYS A 210 14.72 -4.23 14.54
CA LYS A 210 15.63 -4.97 15.39
C LYS A 210 15.59 -6.43 14.97
N GLU A 211 16.60 -6.87 14.25
CA GLU A 211 16.73 -8.29 13.89
C GLU A 211 16.80 -9.16 15.15
N ARG A 212 15.96 -10.18 15.20
CA ARG A 212 15.84 -11.10 16.35
C ARG A 212 16.77 -12.30 16.26
N GLY A 213 17.68 -12.34 15.30
CA GLY A 213 18.66 -13.39 15.10
C GLY A 213 18.67 -13.92 13.67
N ALA A 214 19.82 -14.42 13.22
CA ALA A 214 19.92 -15.15 11.98
C ALA A 214 19.05 -16.42 12.03
N PRO A 215 18.50 -16.91 10.87
CA PRO A 215 17.86 -18.20 10.83
C PRO A 215 18.85 -19.25 11.34
N PRO A 216 18.39 -20.29 12.06
CA PRO A 216 19.25 -21.40 12.46
C PRO A 216 19.83 -22.05 11.20
N ASP A 217 21.15 -22.27 11.21
CA ASP A 217 21.91 -22.92 10.14
C ASP A 217 21.39 -24.33 9.79
#